data_5485d112bc2bbe12ecec837d8ca06753
#
_entry.id   5485d112bc2bbe12ecec837d8ca06753
#
_cell.length_a   1.000
_cell.length_b   1.000
_cell.length_c   1.000
_cell.angle_alpha   90.00
_cell.angle_beta   90.00
_cell.angle_gamma   90.00
#
_symmetry.space_group_name_H-M   'P 1'
#
loop_
_entity.id
_entity.type
_entity.pdbx_description
1 polymer ?
#
loop_
_entity_poly.entity_id
_entity_poly.type
_entity_poly.pdbx_seq_one_letter_code
_entity_poly.pdbx_strand_id
1 'polypeptide(L)'
;LFTATLLYHVNRVFAQQYVTTEPLLKNVLIEEFTGRNCPGCSQAHLLANNIIKKYPKRVFVSNIYGFDTPTYPNLVTQEGNIITHALGATAYPSSQINRSKDSADLGVSEHDVNLFIKQEAPCNIGGLVVVDELSRTATITVEIYYVHDSDNDVNYLTVEMLQDSIWGYQNNGMNNPEQYVDGNYCHMHVFRDIITSTWGETISPTNEGTLITKTYTYIIPEIIGDPSGVDVNINHLKFIAFVTNEMIGAESRPILNVARLPFLIGTQEEVFPCIDDISYKDNSMCSNSKSFTIDM
;
A
#
# COMPACT_ATOMS: atom_id res chain seq x y z
N LEU A 1 -58.36 25.18 7.24
CA LEU A 1 -56.92 25.42 7.47
C LEU A 1 -56.15 24.14 7.13
N PHE A 2 -55.48 24.13 5.98
CA PHE A 2 -54.53 23.06 5.63
C PHE A 2 -53.13 23.49 6.00
N THR A 3 -52.54 22.83 6.98
CA THR A 3 -51.12 22.99 7.33
C THR A 3 -50.30 22.14 6.40
N ALA A 4 -49.61 22.77 5.46
CA ALA A 4 -48.60 22.10 4.62
C ALA A 4 -47.34 21.89 5.45
N THR A 5 -47.04 20.63 5.78
CA THR A 5 -45.76 20.24 6.42
C THR A 5 -44.70 20.21 5.35
N LEU A 6 -43.80 21.19 5.34
CA LEU A 6 -42.66 21.26 4.46
C LEU A 6 -41.61 20.23 4.95
N LEU A 7 -41.50 19.08 4.30
CA LEU A 7 -40.42 18.13 4.52
C LEU A 7 -39.13 18.68 3.93
N TYR A 8 -38.27 19.26 4.78
CA TYR A 8 -36.90 19.54 4.38
C TYR A 8 -36.13 18.25 4.22
N HIS A 9 -35.90 17.87 2.97
CA HIS A 9 -34.87 16.87 2.66
C HIS A 9 -33.51 17.52 2.92
N VAL A 10 -32.93 17.25 4.08
CA VAL A 10 -31.54 17.55 4.33
C VAL A 10 -30.73 16.55 3.49
N ASN A 11 -30.29 16.96 2.30
CA ASN A 11 -29.22 16.28 1.61
C ASN A 11 -27.99 16.34 2.55
N ARG A 12 -27.69 15.25 3.23
CA ARG A 12 -26.39 15.08 3.88
C ARG A 12 -25.36 15.05 2.76
N VAL A 13 -24.77 16.19 2.48
CA VAL A 13 -23.47 16.24 1.79
C VAL A 13 -22.54 15.50 2.75
N PHE A 14 -22.14 14.30 2.38
CA PHE A 14 -21.07 13.63 3.11
C PHE A 14 -19.83 14.50 2.93
N ALA A 15 -19.48 15.23 3.96
CA ALA A 15 -18.23 15.95 3.99
C ALA A 15 -17.11 14.90 3.87
N GLN A 16 -16.13 15.19 3.05
CA GLN A 16 -14.86 14.52 2.96
C GLN A 16 -14.35 14.18 4.38
N GLN A 17 -14.09 12.91 4.63
CA GLN A 17 -13.78 12.41 5.98
C GLN A 17 -12.28 12.10 6.15
N TYR A 18 -11.61 11.57 5.10
CA TYR A 18 -10.27 11.01 5.21
C TYR A 18 -9.22 11.72 4.36
N VAL A 19 -9.61 12.52 3.39
CA VAL A 19 -8.70 13.18 2.46
C VAL A 19 -8.77 14.69 2.57
N THR A 20 -7.60 15.39 2.50
CA THR A 20 -7.55 16.86 2.45
C THR A 20 -7.76 17.38 1.03
N THR A 21 -8.37 18.60 0.93
CA THR A 21 -8.52 19.33 -0.33
C THR A 21 -7.31 20.23 -0.64
N GLU A 22 -6.40 20.42 0.31
CA GLU A 22 -5.21 21.25 0.11
C GLU A 22 -4.21 20.52 -0.79
N PRO A 23 -3.55 21.22 -1.73
CA PRO A 23 -2.50 20.64 -2.55
C PRO A 23 -1.35 20.09 -1.69
N LEU A 24 -0.97 18.85 -1.95
CA LEU A 24 0.13 18.17 -1.28
C LEU A 24 1.20 17.76 -2.29
N LEU A 25 2.43 17.58 -1.80
CA LEU A 25 3.48 16.98 -2.59
C LEU A 25 3.26 15.47 -2.72
N LYS A 26 3.66 14.93 -3.86
CA LYS A 26 3.54 13.52 -4.22
C LYS A 26 4.25 12.61 -3.21
N ASN A 27 3.58 11.56 -2.79
CA ASN A 27 4.19 10.43 -2.11
C ASN A 27 4.81 9.46 -3.14
N VAL A 28 5.66 8.57 -2.65
CA VAL A 28 6.42 7.65 -3.50
C VAL A 28 6.16 6.21 -3.08
N LEU A 29 5.80 5.36 -4.04
CA LEU A 29 5.80 3.91 -3.91
C LEU A 29 7.07 3.34 -4.55
N ILE A 30 7.77 2.52 -3.79
CA ILE A 30 8.85 1.66 -4.27
C ILE A 30 8.28 0.25 -4.36
N GLU A 31 8.12 -0.29 -5.56
CA GLU A 31 7.87 -1.70 -5.77
C GLU A 31 9.21 -2.38 -5.95
N GLU A 32 9.62 -3.18 -4.95
CA GLU A 32 10.90 -3.88 -4.95
C GLU A 32 10.70 -5.34 -5.34
N PHE A 33 11.25 -5.73 -6.47
CA PHE A 33 11.21 -7.11 -6.97
C PHE A 33 12.34 -7.90 -6.35
N THR A 34 11.99 -8.93 -5.59
CA THR A 34 12.89 -9.60 -4.66
C THR A 34 12.68 -11.12 -4.63
N GLY A 35 13.56 -11.83 -3.95
CA GLY A 35 13.46 -13.27 -3.74
C GLY A 35 14.32 -13.73 -2.57
N ARG A 36 13.87 -14.76 -1.84
CA ARG A 36 14.59 -15.27 -0.66
C ARG A 36 15.94 -15.90 -1.01
N ASN A 37 16.08 -16.45 -2.21
CA ASN A 37 17.32 -17.04 -2.70
C ASN A 37 18.26 -16.03 -3.37
N CYS A 38 17.84 -14.79 -3.50
CA CYS A 38 18.61 -13.71 -4.10
C CYS A 38 19.69 -13.20 -3.13
N PRO A 39 20.98 -13.28 -3.49
CA PRO A 39 22.06 -12.91 -2.56
C PRO A 39 22.22 -11.41 -2.32
N GLY A 40 21.69 -10.56 -3.21
CA GLY A 40 21.74 -9.10 -3.10
C GLY A 40 20.49 -8.47 -2.49
N CYS A 41 19.39 -9.24 -2.36
CA CYS A 41 18.09 -8.67 -2.00
C CYS A 41 18.03 -8.15 -0.57
N SER A 42 18.69 -8.79 0.40
CA SER A 42 18.76 -8.28 1.77
C SER A 42 19.43 -6.90 1.86
N GLN A 43 20.44 -6.64 1.03
CA GLN A 43 21.07 -5.32 0.92
C GLN A 43 20.14 -4.28 0.29
N ALA A 44 19.35 -4.66 -0.70
CA ALA A 44 18.35 -3.77 -1.31
C ALA A 44 17.26 -3.38 -0.31
N HIS A 45 16.74 -4.35 0.46
CA HIS A 45 15.81 -4.07 1.57
C HIS A 45 16.39 -3.06 2.58
N LEU A 46 17.69 -3.16 2.92
CA LEU A 46 18.35 -2.19 3.82
C LEU A 46 18.36 -0.78 3.21
N LEU A 47 18.64 -0.66 1.92
CA LEU A 47 18.60 0.64 1.22
C LEU A 47 17.20 1.24 1.23
N ALA A 48 16.18 0.45 0.92
CA ALA A 48 14.78 0.88 0.97
C ALA A 48 14.37 1.31 2.40
N ASN A 49 14.75 0.55 3.42
CA ASN A 49 14.50 0.91 4.82
C ASN A 49 15.13 2.25 5.22
N ASN A 50 16.36 2.51 4.77
CA ASN A 50 17.03 3.80 5.04
C ASN A 50 16.30 4.97 4.39
N ILE A 51 15.73 4.76 3.20
CA ILE A 51 14.92 5.77 2.51
C ILE A 51 13.61 6.01 3.26
N ILE A 52 12.90 4.95 3.69
CA ILE A 52 11.67 5.08 4.50
C ILE A 52 11.97 5.90 5.78
N LYS A 53 13.06 5.58 6.48
CA LYS A 53 13.45 6.32 7.70
C LYS A 53 13.73 7.80 7.44
N LYS A 54 14.25 8.12 6.27
CA LYS A 54 14.52 9.52 5.87
C LYS A 54 13.26 10.28 5.48
N TYR A 55 12.30 9.58 4.86
CA TYR A 55 11.05 10.15 4.37
C TYR A 55 9.84 9.42 4.96
N PRO A 56 9.69 9.40 6.31
CA PRO A 56 8.59 8.70 6.95
C PRO A 56 7.26 9.30 6.45
N LYS A 57 6.24 8.45 6.29
CA LYS A 57 4.91 8.81 5.80
C LYS A 57 4.84 9.32 4.35
N ARG A 58 5.99 9.41 3.66
CA ARG A 58 6.07 9.92 2.29
C ARG A 58 6.58 8.89 1.30
N VAL A 59 7.32 7.88 1.77
CA VAL A 59 7.81 6.76 0.96
C VAL A 59 7.26 5.47 1.52
N PHE A 60 6.67 4.67 0.65
CA PHE A 60 6.11 3.35 0.94
C PHE A 60 6.84 2.31 0.10
N VAL A 61 6.93 1.09 0.61
CA VAL A 61 7.59 -0.04 -0.07
C VAL A 61 6.62 -1.20 -0.16
N SER A 62 6.57 -1.84 -1.32
CA SER A 62 5.90 -3.11 -1.56
C SER A 62 6.95 -4.10 -2.06
N ASN A 63 7.33 -5.08 -1.22
CA ASN A 63 8.30 -6.13 -1.56
C ASN A 63 7.58 -7.28 -2.26
N ILE A 64 7.73 -7.36 -3.58
CA ILE A 64 7.09 -8.34 -4.44
C ILE A 64 8.05 -9.50 -4.67
N TYR A 65 7.72 -10.66 -4.10
CA TYR A 65 8.51 -11.89 -4.24
C TYR A 65 8.10 -12.63 -5.50
N GLY A 66 9.06 -12.88 -6.38
CA GLY A 66 8.84 -13.64 -7.61
C GLY A 66 9.92 -14.68 -7.86
N PHE A 67 9.63 -15.68 -8.71
CA PHE A 67 10.56 -16.73 -9.16
C PHE A 67 11.37 -17.44 -8.06
N ASP A 68 10.79 -17.57 -6.87
CA ASP A 68 11.43 -18.24 -5.74
C ASP A 68 11.03 -19.72 -5.68
N THR A 69 11.81 -20.52 -4.96
CA THR A 69 11.43 -21.92 -4.71
C THR A 69 10.22 -21.96 -3.78
N PRO A 70 9.23 -22.82 -4.03
CA PRO A 70 8.01 -22.90 -3.21
C PRO A 70 8.28 -23.65 -1.90
N THR A 71 9.23 -23.17 -1.11
CA THR A 71 9.55 -23.67 0.23
C THR A 71 9.10 -22.66 1.27
N TYR A 72 8.83 -23.10 2.48
CA TYR A 72 8.40 -22.21 3.57
C TYR A 72 9.49 -21.21 3.97
N PRO A 73 9.16 -19.93 4.19
CA PRO A 73 7.88 -19.27 3.86
C PRO A 73 7.76 -19.00 2.37
N ASN A 74 6.68 -19.45 1.71
CA ASN A 74 6.43 -19.10 0.32
C ASN A 74 5.77 -17.71 0.26
N LEU A 75 6.52 -16.71 -0.19
CA LEU A 75 6.09 -15.31 -0.27
C LEU A 75 5.63 -14.92 -1.69
N VAL A 76 5.70 -15.85 -2.63
CA VAL A 76 5.28 -15.64 -4.02
C VAL A 76 3.76 -15.66 -4.12
N THR A 77 3.20 -14.70 -4.85
CA THR A 77 1.77 -14.63 -5.17
C THR A 77 1.57 -14.61 -6.68
N GLN A 78 0.38 -14.99 -7.15
CA GLN A 78 0.06 -14.94 -8.57
C GLN A 78 0.08 -13.52 -9.10
N GLU A 79 -0.54 -12.58 -8.37
CA GLU A 79 -0.60 -11.15 -8.72
C GLU A 79 0.79 -10.53 -8.72
N GLY A 80 1.63 -10.87 -7.72
CA GLY A 80 3.02 -10.44 -7.65
C GLY A 80 3.83 -10.88 -8.88
N ASN A 81 3.64 -12.12 -9.34
CA ASN A 81 4.27 -12.60 -10.57
C ASN A 81 3.80 -11.85 -11.82
N ILE A 82 2.49 -11.56 -11.92
CA ILE A 82 1.92 -10.78 -13.02
C ILE A 82 2.54 -9.38 -13.05
N ILE A 83 2.62 -8.71 -11.89
CA ILE A 83 3.21 -7.37 -11.76
C ILE A 83 4.70 -7.40 -12.12
N THR A 84 5.45 -8.33 -11.54
CA THR A 84 6.89 -8.51 -11.81
C THR A 84 7.18 -8.63 -13.29
N HIS A 85 6.40 -9.48 -13.97
CA HIS A 85 6.58 -9.71 -15.41
C HIS A 85 6.20 -8.49 -16.24
N ALA A 86 5.05 -7.87 -15.95
CA ALA A 86 4.55 -6.73 -16.69
C ALA A 86 5.39 -5.46 -16.52
N LEU A 87 6.03 -5.29 -15.37
CA LEU A 87 6.96 -4.18 -15.10
C LEU A 87 8.41 -4.49 -15.52
N GLY A 88 8.64 -5.62 -16.21
CA GLY A 88 9.91 -5.93 -16.86
C GLY A 88 11.04 -6.32 -15.92
N ALA A 89 10.74 -6.74 -14.69
CA ALA A 89 11.78 -7.21 -13.77
C ALA A 89 12.35 -8.56 -14.23
N THR A 90 13.54 -8.55 -14.77
CA THR A 90 14.24 -9.74 -15.31
C THR A 90 15.35 -10.27 -14.40
N ALA A 91 15.69 -9.51 -13.36
CA ALA A 91 16.72 -9.87 -12.38
C ALA A 91 16.35 -9.34 -10.99
N TYR A 92 16.96 -9.92 -9.95
CA TYR A 92 16.76 -9.51 -8.56
C TYR A 92 18.10 -9.14 -7.89
N PRO A 93 18.12 -8.13 -7.00
CA PRO A 93 17.03 -7.18 -6.75
C PRO A 93 16.83 -6.24 -7.93
N SER A 94 15.60 -5.79 -8.17
CA SER A 94 15.27 -4.66 -9.02
C SER A 94 14.10 -3.88 -8.42
N SER A 95 13.86 -2.65 -8.85
CA SER A 95 12.78 -1.83 -8.31
C SER A 95 12.17 -0.91 -9.35
N GLN A 96 10.90 -0.57 -9.13
CA GLN A 96 10.20 0.49 -9.84
C GLN A 96 9.80 1.57 -8.84
N ILE A 97 10.00 2.83 -9.20
CA ILE A 97 9.62 3.98 -8.36
C ILE A 97 8.48 4.70 -9.05
N ASN A 98 7.30 4.71 -8.38
CA ASN A 98 6.06 5.22 -8.95
C ASN A 98 5.76 4.67 -10.35
N ARG A 99 6.19 3.45 -10.67
CA ARG A 99 6.03 2.80 -11.98
C ARG A 99 6.46 3.68 -13.14
N SER A 100 7.49 4.49 -12.92
CA SER A 100 8.03 5.39 -13.93
C SER A 100 9.16 4.74 -14.70
N LYS A 101 9.26 5.05 -16.01
CA LYS A 101 10.35 4.58 -16.88
C LYS A 101 11.73 5.09 -16.48
N ASP A 102 11.77 6.18 -15.71
CA ASP A 102 13.01 6.81 -15.24
C ASP A 102 13.53 6.20 -13.93
N SER A 103 12.90 5.11 -13.46
CA SER A 103 13.25 4.44 -12.22
C SER A 103 14.34 3.36 -12.39
N ALA A 104 15.09 3.12 -11.32
CA ALA A 104 16.29 2.28 -11.31
C ALA A 104 16.03 0.79 -11.57
N ASP A 105 16.87 0.17 -12.39
CA ASP A 105 16.81 -1.27 -12.68
C ASP A 105 17.41 -2.16 -11.56
N LEU A 106 18.30 -1.63 -10.73
CA LEU A 106 19.06 -2.40 -9.74
C LEU A 106 19.04 -1.74 -8.36
N GLY A 107 18.00 -2.01 -7.60
CA GLY A 107 17.81 -1.43 -6.28
C GLY A 107 17.36 0.04 -6.34
N VAL A 108 17.08 0.62 -5.19
CA VAL A 108 16.57 1.98 -5.05
C VAL A 108 17.65 2.92 -4.53
N SER A 109 17.68 4.16 -5.04
CA SER A 109 18.52 5.22 -4.50
C SER A 109 17.66 6.42 -4.03
N GLU A 110 18.23 7.21 -3.15
CA GLU A 110 17.59 8.47 -2.74
C GLU A 110 17.42 9.45 -3.92
N HIS A 111 18.34 9.40 -4.89
CA HIS A 111 18.23 10.21 -6.09
C HIS A 111 16.91 9.94 -6.81
N ASP A 112 16.57 8.66 -7.01
CA ASP A 112 15.36 8.26 -7.73
C ASP A 112 14.08 8.71 -7.01
N VAL A 113 14.07 8.60 -5.67
CA VAL A 113 12.96 9.11 -4.85
C VAL A 113 12.82 10.62 -4.98
N ASN A 114 13.95 11.36 -5.02
CA ASN A 114 13.96 12.81 -5.15
C ASN A 114 13.42 13.33 -6.50
N LEU A 115 13.35 12.50 -7.52
CA LEU A 115 12.70 12.84 -8.79
C LEU A 115 11.18 13.07 -8.62
N PHE A 116 10.57 12.42 -7.66
CA PHE A 116 9.11 12.42 -7.48
C PHE A 116 8.64 13.16 -6.23
N ILE A 117 9.31 12.97 -5.08
CA ILE A 117 8.82 13.42 -3.77
C ILE A 117 8.64 14.95 -3.63
N LYS A 118 9.22 15.72 -4.56
CA LYS A 118 9.13 17.18 -4.60
C LYS A 118 8.09 17.71 -5.60
N GLN A 119 7.50 16.82 -6.39
CA GLN A 119 6.45 17.19 -7.33
C GLN A 119 5.12 17.36 -6.60
N GLU A 120 4.25 18.20 -7.12
CA GLU A 120 2.86 18.28 -6.67
C GLU A 120 2.10 17.03 -7.11
N ALA A 121 1.23 16.52 -6.24
CA ALA A 121 0.36 15.42 -6.57
C ALA A 121 -0.91 15.95 -7.27
N PRO A 122 -1.36 15.35 -8.37
CA PRO A 122 -2.62 15.76 -8.99
C PRO A 122 -3.84 15.37 -8.15
N CYS A 123 -3.69 14.39 -7.27
CA CYS A 123 -4.74 13.98 -6.34
C CYS A 123 -4.17 13.61 -4.98
N ASN A 124 -4.94 13.88 -3.93
CA ASN A 124 -4.72 13.38 -2.59
C ASN A 124 -5.47 12.06 -2.41
N ILE A 125 -4.95 11.18 -1.56
CA ILE A 125 -5.55 9.89 -1.23
C ILE A 125 -5.60 9.78 0.29
N GLY A 126 -6.76 9.38 0.81
CA GLY A 126 -6.97 9.07 2.22
C GLY A 126 -7.90 7.87 2.37
N GLY A 127 -8.16 7.45 3.58
CA GLY A 127 -9.09 6.34 3.79
C GLY A 127 -8.95 5.73 5.17
N LEU A 128 -9.66 4.62 5.35
CA LEU A 128 -9.64 3.84 6.60
C LEU A 128 -9.90 2.37 6.28
N VAL A 129 -9.17 1.49 6.96
CA VAL A 129 -9.42 0.06 6.97
C VAL A 129 -9.88 -0.35 8.36
N VAL A 130 -11.05 -0.96 8.45
CA VAL A 130 -11.59 -1.55 9.69
C VAL A 130 -11.68 -3.06 9.49
N VAL A 131 -11.05 -3.83 10.37
CA VAL A 131 -11.06 -5.29 10.31
C VAL A 131 -11.81 -5.87 11.51
N ASP A 132 -12.86 -6.62 11.22
CA ASP A 132 -13.43 -7.55 12.17
C ASP A 132 -12.54 -8.79 12.27
N GLU A 133 -11.84 -8.94 13.40
CA GLU A 133 -10.87 -10.01 13.60
C GLU A 133 -11.55 -11.39 13.64
N LEU A 134 -12.77 -11.48 14.13
CA LEU A 134 -13.49 -12.77 14.25
C LEU A 134 -13.90 -13.33 12.89
N SER A 135 -14.45 -12.48 12.04
CA SER A 135 -14.85 -12.87 10.67
C SER A 135 -13.71 -12.71 9.66
N ARG A 136 -12.56 -12.15 10.07
CA ARG A 136 -11.44 -11.75 9.19
C ARG A 136 -11.90 -10.87 8.03
N THR A 137 -12.92 -10.05 8.24
CA THR A 137 -13.49 -9.20 7.20
C THR A 137 -12.96 -7.77 7.34
N ALA A 138 -12.30 -7.28 6.29
CA ALA A 138 -11.86 -5.90 6.17
C ALA A 138 -12.92 -5.06 5.42
N THR A 139 -13.33 -3.95 6.01
CA THR A 139 -14.04 -2.87 5.32
C THR A 139 -13.02 -1.78 5.01
N ILE A 140 -12.81 -1.49 3.73
CA ILE A 140 -11.77 -0.58 3.25
C ILE A 140 -12.46 0.58 2.56
N THR A 141 -12.37 1.78 3.12
CA THR A 141 -12.86 3.01 2.50
C THR A 141 -11.68 3.81 1.99
N VAL A 142 -11.72 4.22 0.72
CA VAL A 142 -10.69 5.05 0.08
C VAL A 142 -11.37 6.30 -0.48
N GLU A 143 -10.81 7.45 -0.17
CA GLU A 143 -11.18 8.74 -0.74
C GLU A 143 -10.04 9.28 -1.60
N ILE A 144 -10.37 9.77 -2.78
CA ILE A 144 -9.45 10.42 -3.70
C ILE A 144 -10.02 11.81 -4.00
N TYR A 145 -9.24 12.86 -3.74
CA TYR A 145 -9.61 14.22 -4.07
C TYR A 145 -8.62 14.80 -5.10
N TYR A 146 -9.12 15.19 -6.26
CA TYR A 146 -8.29 15.81 -7.30
C TYR A 146 -8.09 17.29 -6.98
N VAL A 147 -6.84 17.66 -6.72
CA VAL A 147 -6.41 19.04 -6.46
C VAL A 147 -6.00 19.77 -7.74
N HIS A 148 -5.78 19.01 -8.82
CA HIS A 148 -5.56 19.49 -10.20
C HIS A 148 -6.25 18.52 -11.16
N ASP A 149 -6.50 18.96 -12.38
CA ASP A 149 -6.94 18.08 -13.46
C ASP A 149 -5.90 16.98 -13.69
N SER A 150 -6.34 15.74 -13.85
CA SER A 150 -5.48 14.67 -14.34
C SER A 150 -5.28 14.79 -15.85
N ASP A 151 -4.15 14.31 -16.36
CA ASP A 151 -3.88 14.27 -17.80
C ASP A 151 -4.87 13.37 -18.57
N ASN A 152 -5.56 12.48 -17.87
CA ASN A 152 -6.51 11.52 -18.45
C ASN A 152 -7.87 11.62 -17.75
N ASP A 153 -8.95 11.49 -18.52
CA ASP A 153 -10.35 11.49 -18.05
C ASP A 153 -10.69 10.28 -17.14
N VAL A 154 -9.85 9.24 -17.18
CA VAL A 154 -9.97 8.01 -16.40
C VAL A 154 -8.61 7.67 -15.79
N ASN A 155 -8.62 7.41 -14.49
CA ASN A 155 -7.48 6.87 -13.77
C ASN A 155 -7.85 5.50 -13.15
N TYR A 156 -6.91 4.86 -12.47
CA TYR A 156 -7.10 3.55 -11.87
C TYR A 156 -6.67 3.56 -10.41
N LEU A 157 -7.57 3.13 -9.53
CA LEU A 157 -7.31 2.95 -8.10
C LEU A 157 -6.88 1.51 -7.85
N THR A 158 -5.72 1.32 -7.24
CA THR A 158 -5.24 0.04 -6.72
C THR A 158 -5.17 0.11 -5.20
N VAL A 159 -5.61 -0.97 -4.54
CA VAL A 159 -5.45 -1.18 -3.10
C VAL A 159 -4.70 -2.48 -2.89
N GLU A 160 -3.52 -2.39 -2.25
CA GLU A 160 -2.67 -3.53 -1.91
C GLU A 160 -2.71 -3.85 -0.42
N MET A 161 -2.67 -5.14 -0.11
CA MET A 161 -2.44 -5.66 1.23
C MET A 161 -0.99 -6.13 1.36
N LEU A 162 -0.29 -5.58 2.35
CA LEU A 162 1.08 -5.93 2.71
C LEU A 162 1.09 -6.60 4.08
N GLN A 163 2.11 -7.39 4.34
CA GLN A 163 2.34 -7.99 5.67
C GLN A 163 3.78 -7.80 6.10
N ASP A 164 3.95 -7.35 7.33
CA ASP A 164 5.25 -7.26 7.99
C ASP A 164 5.53 -8.49 8.85
N SER A 165 6.78 -8.59 9.32
CA SER A 165 7.20 -9.55 10.34
C SER A 165 6.98 -11.01 9.97
N ILE A 166 7.21 -11.38 8.71
CA ILE A 166 7.24 -12.78 8.28
C ILE A 166 8.66 -13.30 8.47
N TRP A 167 8.82 -14.28 9.35
CA TRP A 167 10.12 -14.85 9.68
C TRP A 167 10.49 -16.02 8.78
N GLY A 168 11.72 -16.03 8.29
CA GLY A 168 12.22 -17.13 7.48
C GLY A 168 13.61 -16.95 6.93
N TYR A 169 13.99 -17.81 6.01
CA TYR A 169 15.28 -17.76 5.34
C TYR A 169 15.35 -16.61 4.34
N GLN A 170 16.50 -15.94 4.32
CA GLN A 170 16.92 -15.00 3.27
C GLN A 170 18.40 -15.22 2.99
N ASN A 171 18.77 -15.44 1.72
CA ASN A 171 20.17 -15.56 1.32
C ASN A 171 20.92 -14.25 1.66
N ASN A 172 22.09 -14.39 2.30
CA ASN A 172 22.87 -13.27 2.81
C ASN A 172 22.08 -12.30 3.72
N GLY A 173 21.11 -12.81 4.49
CA GLY A 173 20.23 -12.00 5.35
C GLY A 173 21.00 -11.06 6.28
N MET A 174 22.21 -11.48 6.73
CA MET A 174 23.11 -10.67 7.58
C MET A 174 23.55 -9.34 6.96
N ASN A 175 23.40 -9.14 5.64
CA ASN A 175 23.67 -7.86 5.00
C ASN A 175 22.62 -6.79 5.34
N ASN A 176 21.51 -7.20 5.97
CA ASN A 176 20.53 -6.30 6.57
C ASN A 176 20.39 -6.64 8.06
N PRO A 177 21.27 -6.12 8.91
CA PRO A 177 21.28 -6.46 10.35
C PRO A 177 20.03 -6.00 11.10
N GLU A 178 19.25 -5.08 10.54
CA GLU A 178 18.01 -4.62 11.15
C GLU A 178 16.88 -5.66 11.05
N GLN A 179 16.94 -6.51 10.03
CA GLN A 179 15.95 -7.57 9.78
C GLN A 179 16.52 -8.98 10.02
N TYR A 180 17.81 -9.11 10.37
CA TYR A 180 18.44 -10.41 10.63
C TYR A 180 18.71 -10.60 12.12
N VAL A 181 17.97 -11.50 12.73
CA VAL A 181 18.03 -11.77 14.18
C VAL A 181 18.15 -13.28 14.41
N ASP A 182 19.16 -13.71 15.17
CA ASP A 182 19.37 -15.10 15.60
C ASP A 182 19.29 -16.14 14.46
N GLY A 183 19.86 -15.79 13.30
CA GLY A 183 19.90 -16.68 12.14
C GLY A 183 18.66 -16.65 11.26
N ASN A 184 17.62 -15.91 11.62
CA ASN A 184 16.41 -15.73 10.86
C ASN A 184 16.28 -14.31 10.31
N TYR A 185 15.61 -14.18 9.16
CA TYR A 185 15.33 -12.92 8.54
C TYR A 185 13.86 -12.55 8.73
N CYS A 186 13.61 -11.31 9.13
CA CYS A 186 12.29 -10.73 9.26
C CYS A 186 11.92 -10.01 7.97
N HIS A 187 11.10 -10.66 7.12
CA HIS A 187 10.61 -10.04 5.89
C HIS A 187 9.55 -8.98 6.23
N MET A 188 9.76 -7.77 5.69
CA MET A 188 8.91 -6.59 5.90
C MET A 188 8.30 -6.13 4.60
N HIS A 189 7.16 -5.42 4.68
CA HIS A 189 6.47 -4.83 3.52
C HIS A 189 6.17 -5.84 2.42
N VAL A 190 5.94 -7.10 2.80
CA VAL A 190 5.71 -8.20 1.85
C VAL A 190 4.36 -8.02 1.17
N PHE A 191 4.36 -7.91 -0.15
CA PHE A 191 3.15 -7.93 -0.95
C PHE A 191 2.40 -9.25 -0.74
N ARG A 192 1.10 -9.16 -0.39
CA ARG A 192 0.30 -10.35 -0.12
C ARG A 192 -0.86 -10.52 -1.08
N ASP A 193 -1.56 -9.42 -1.39
CA ASP A 193 -2.74 -9.47 -2.26
C ASP A 193 -3.11 -8.08 -2.80
N ILE A 194 -3.98 -8.05 -3.80
CA ILE A 194 -4.64 -6.86 -4.33
C ILE A 194 -6.14 -6.98 -4.12
N ILE A 195 -6.72 -5.98 -3.43
CA ILE A 195 -8.16 -5.94 -3.14
C ILE A 195 -8.98 -5.56 -4.36
N THR A 196 -8.44 -4.71 -5.22
CA THR A 196 -9.01 -4.31 -6.51
C THR A 196 -8.63 -5.32 -7.59
N SER A 197 -8.66 -4.97 -8.87
CA SER A 197 -8.00 -5.76 -9.89
C SER A 197 -6.48 -5.49 -9.89
N THR A 198 -5.67 -6.40 -10.45
CA THR A 198 -4.20 -6.29 -10.51
C THR A 198 -3.74 -4.94 -11.08
N TRP A 199 -4.52 -4.37 -11.95
CA TRP A 199 -4.21 -3.09 -12.60
C TRP A 199 -5.13 -1.94 -12.16
N GLY A 200 -5.78 -2.10 -11.05
CA GLY A 200 -6.67 -1.11 -10.47
C GLY A 200 -8.09 -1.14 -11.05
N GLU A 201 -8.98 -0.47 -10.36
CA GLU A 201 -10.36 -0.22 -10.75
C GLU A 201 -10.47 1.18 -11.35
N THR A 202 -11.25 1.33 -12.42
CA THR A 202 -11.46 2.63 -13.07
C THR A 202 -12.13 3.64 -12.14
N ILE A 203 -11.59 4.85 -12.11
CA ILE A 203 -12.14 6.00 -11.40
C ILE A 203 -12.27 7.19 -12.36
N SER A 204 -13.42 7.85 -12.31
CA SER A 204 -13.74 9.07 -13.07
C SER A 204 -14.92 9.80 -12.43
N PRO A 205 -15.12 11.12 -12.66
CA PRO A 205 -14.23 12.03 -13.38
C PRO A 205 -12.95 12.34 -12.59
N THR A 206 -11.93 12.88 -13.26
CA THR A 206 -10.60 13.14 -12.71
C THR A 206 -10.21 14.61 -12.76
N ASN A 207 -11.22 15.48 -12.80
CA ASN A 207 -11.06 16.93 -12.83
C ASN A 207 -10.84 17.49 -11.44
N GLU A 208 -10.16 18.63 -11.35
CA GLU A 208 -9.98 19.41 -10.13
C GLU A 208 -11.31 19.60 -9.39
N GLY A 209 -11.26 19.47 -8.05
CA GLY A 209 -12.43 19.56 -7.17
C GLY A 209 -13.26 18.28 -7.07
N THR A 210 -12.93 17.23 -7.83
CA THR A 210 -13.65 15.95 -7.76
C THR A 210 -13.24 15.15 -6.53
N LEU A 211 -14.22 14.69 -5.74
CA LEU A 211 -14.06 13.72 -4.67
C LEU A 211 -14.65 12.38 -5.13
N ILE A 212 -13.85 11.33 -5.07
CA ILE A 212 -14.27 9.95 -5.32
C ILE A 212 -14.14 9.15 -4.04
N THR A 213 -15.19 8.45 -3.64
CA THR A 213 -15.18 7.52 -2.51
C THR A 213 -15.46 6.11 -3.02
N LYS A 214 -14.62 5.16 -2.63
CA LYS A 214 -14.79 3.73 -2.89
C LYS A 214 -14.77 2.96 -1.59
N THR A 215 -15.61 1.94 -1.49
CA THR A 215 -15.64 1.05 -0.32
C THR A 215 -15.61 -0.39 -0.78
N TYR A 216 -14.73 -1.18 -0.17
CA TYR A 216 -14.52 -2.59 -0.46
C TYR A 216 -14.77 -3.41 0.79
N THR A 217 -15.32 -4.60 0.60
CA THR A 217 -15.37 -5.64 1.63
C THR A 217 -14.47 -6.79 1.18
N TYR A 218 -13.48 -7.13 2.01
CA TYR A 218 -12.49 -8.14 1.68
C TYR A 218 -12.36 -9.14 2.82
N ILE A 219 -12.47 -10.43 2.49
CA ILE A 219 -12.25 -11.52 3.45
C ILE A 219 -10.75 -11.85 3.42
N ILE A 220 -10.05 -11.56 4.52
CA ILE A 220 -8.63 -11.80 4.65
C ILE A 220 -8.38 -13.30 4.75
N PRO A 221 -7.66 -13.92 3.79
CA PRO A 221 -7.32 -15.34 3.84
C PRO A 221 -6.53 -15.70 5.10
N GLU A 222 -6.67 -16.92 5.58
CA GLU A 222 -5.85 -17.42 6.70
C GLU A 222 -4.41 -17.63 6.27
N ILE A 223 -4.20 -18.15 5.05
CA ILE A 223 -2.89 -18.49 4.49
C ILE A 223 -2.82 -17.95 3.06
N ILE A 224 -1.67 -17.40 2.68
CA ILE A 224 -1.36 -16.99 1.31
C ILE A 224 -0.06 -17.64 0.86
N GLY A 225 -0.05 -18.15 -0.39
CA GLY A 225 1.02 -18.92 -1.02
C GLY A 225 0.69 -20.40 -1.09
N ASP A 226 1.03 -21.06 -2.22
CA ASP A 226 0.81 -22.48 -2.46
C ASP A 226 1.95 -23.04 -3.34
N PRO A 227 2.59 -24.14 -2.94
CA PRO A 227 2.57 -24.78 -1.62
C PRO A 227 3.39 -24.00 -0.58
N SER A 228 3.32 -24.42 0.70
CA SER A 228 4.11 -23.83 1.80
C SER A 228 3.78 -22.36 2.09
N GLY A 229 2.51 -22.02 2.00
CA GLY A 229 1.99 -20.69 2.27
C GLY A 229 2.27 -20.22 3.71
N VAL A 230 2.06 -18.95 3.92
CA VAL A 230 2.34 -18.25 5.18
C VAL A 230 1.04 -17.73 5.77
N ASP A 231 0.89 -17.89 7.08
CA ASP A 231 -0.23 -17.37 7.84
C ASP A 231 -0.35 -15.85 7.67
N VAL A 232 -1.56 -15.39 7.43
CA VAL A 232 -1.86 -13.96 7.38
C VAL A 232 -2.20 -13.47 8.78
N ASN A 233 -1.22 -12.81 9.39
CA ASN A 233 -1.38 -12.21 10.72
C ASN A 233 -2.01 -10.82 10.60
N ILE A 234 -3.26 -10.69 11.04
CA ILE A 234 -4.01 -9.43 10.97
C ILE A 234 -3.26 -8.28 11.63
N ASN A 235 -2.59 -8.51 12.77
CA ASN A 235 -1.86 -7.47 13.50
C ASN A 235 -0.61 -6.95 12.75
N HIS A 236 -0.18 -7.63 11.70
CA HIS A 236 0.99 -7.25 10.89
C HIS A 236 0.61 -6.78 9.48
N LEU A 237 -0.68 -6.58 9.22
CA LEU A 237 -1.15 -6.09 7.94
C LEU A 237 -0.97 -4.59 7.80
N LYS A 238 -0.76 -4.17 6.57
CA LYS A 238 -0.78 -2.78 6.11
C LYS A 238 -1.54 -2.72 4.80
N PHE A 239 -2.23 -1.61 4.58
CA PHE A 239 -2.92 -1.37 3.33
C PHE A 239 -2.39 -0.08 2.72
N ILE A 240 -2.07 -0.12 1.43
CA ILE A 240 -1.73 1.06 0.65
C ILE A 240 -2.71 1.22 -0.49
N ALA A 241 -3.06 2.46 -0.80
CA ALA A 241 -3.87 2.79 -1.96
C ALA A 241 -3.08 3.75 -2.85
N PHE A 242 -3.12 3.52 -4.16
CA PHE A 242 -2.48 4.40 -5.11
C PHE A 242 -3.32 4.56 -6.38
N VAL A 243 -3.14 5.70 -7.03
CA VAL A 243 -3.82 6.04 -8.28
C VAL A 243 -2.79 6.08 -9.40
N THR A 244 -3.11 5.41 -10.51
CA THR A 244 -2.27 5.41 -11.72
C THR A 244 -2.99 6.05 -12.89
N ASN A 245 -2.21 6.54 -13.86
CA ASN A 245 -2.71 6.98 -15.16
C ASN A 245 -3.26 5.80 -15.97
N GLU A 246 -3.87 6.09 -17.14
CA GLU A 246 -4.31 5.10 -18.10
C GLU A 246 -3.16 4.15 -18.51
N MET A 247 -3.52 2.92 -18.89
CA MET A 247 -2.59 1.98 -19.51
C MET A 247 -2.10 2.50 -20.87
N ILE A 248 -0.85 2.93 -20.92
CA ILE A 248 -0.14 3.15 -22.17
C ILE A 248 0.76 1.94 -22.43
N GLY A 249 0.25 0.88 -23.04
CA GLY A 249 0.96 -0.38 -23.28
C GLY A 249 1.17 -1.21 -22.01
N ALA A 250 1.87 -2.35 -22.13
CA ALA A 250 2.14 -3.26 -21.00
C ALA A 250 3.15 -2.69 -19.97
N GLU A 251 3.76 -1.56 -20.23
CA GLU A 251 5.01 -1.18 -19.57
C GLU A 251 4.96 0.06 -18.68
N SER A 252 3.91 0.86 -18.67
CA SER A 252 3.98 2.09 -17.89
C SER A 252 2.59 2.55 -17.45
N ARG A 253 2.40 2.48 -16.15
CA ARG A 253 1.29 3.09 -15.42
C ARG A 253 1.87 3.98 -14.35
N PRO A 254 2.29 5.22 -14.67
CA PRO A 254 2.87 6.09 -13.66
C PRO A 254 1.90 6.28 -12.50
N ILE A 255 2.41 6.09 -11.29
CA ILE A 255 1.65 6.36 -10.07
C ILE A 255 1.59 7.88 -9.88
N LEU A 256 0.37 8.39 -9.80
CA LEU A 256 0.08 9.80 -9.58
C LEU A 256 0.31 10.19 -8.12
N ASN A 257 -0.18 9.35 -7.21
CA ASN A 257 0.06 9.47 -5.77
C ASN A 257 -0.22 8.13 -5.07
N VAL A 258 0.28 7.98 -3.85
CA VAL A 258 0.10 6.81 -2.99
C VAL A 258 -0.14 7.26 -1.55
N ALA A 259 -0.95 6.50 -0.81
CA ALA A 259 -1.12 6.69 0.63
C ALA A 259 -1.21 5.33 1.35
N ARG A 260 -0.67 5.29 2.56
CA ARG A 260 -0.98 4.22 3.51
C ARG A 260 -2.34 4.52 4.14
N LEU A 261 -3.21 3.52 4.17
CA LEU A 261 -4.50 3.65 4.82
C LEU A 261 -4.36 3.32 6.32
N PRO A 262 -4.91 4.17 7.21
CA PRO A 262 -5.06 3.83 8.62
C PRO A 262 -5.77 2.50 8.79
N PHE A 263 -5.34 1.72 9.77
CA PHE A 263 -5.81 0.36 10.02
C PHE A 263 -6.29 0.22 11.47
N LEU A 264 -7.52 -0.25 11.65
CA LEU A 264 -8.13 -0.47 12.95
C LEU A 264 -8.70 -1.89 13.03
N ILE A 265 -8.52 -2.52 14.19
CA ILE A 265 -9.18 -3.79 14.51
C ILE A 265 -10.36 -3.49 15.41
N GLY A 266 -11.55 -3.93 15.02
CA GLY A 266 -12.81 -3.69 15.74
C GLY A 266 -14.00 -3.69 14.80
N THR A 267 -15.19 -3.51 15.34
CA THR A 267 -16.40 -3.32 14.53
C THR A 267 -16.56 -1.85 14.12
N GLN A 268 -17.21 -1.59 12.99
CA GLN A 268 -17.47 -0.21 12.53
C GLN A 268 -18.21 0.62 13.59
N GLU A 269 -19.09 0.02 14.38
CA GLU A 269 -19.83 0.69 15.44
C GLU A 269 -18.94 1.13 16.60
N GLU A 270 -17.84 0.40 16.85
CA GLU A 270 -16.87 0.71 17.92
C GLU A 270 -15.87 1.80 17.50
N VAL A 271 -15.61 1.95 16.22
CA VAL A 271 -14.56 2.81 15.66
C VAL A 271 -15.04 4.26 15.49
N PHE A 272 -16.30 4.51 15.17
CA PHE A 272 -16.84 5.84 14.87
C PHE A 272 -16.92 6.83 16.05
N PRO A 273 -16.95 6.43 17.33
CA PRO A 273 -16.96 7.39 18.43
C PRO A 273 -15.61 8.07 18.72
N CYS A 274 -14.49 7.61 18.14
CA CYS A 274 -13.13 7.93 18.61
C CYS A 274 -12.23 8.64 17.60
N ILE A 275 -12.77 9.20 16.51
CA ILE A 275 -11.93 9.78 15.43
C ILE A 275 -11.23 11.09 15.81
N ASP A 276 -11.63 11.75 16.89
CA ASP A 276 -11.08 13.08 17.25
C ASP A 276 -9.67 13.09 17.84
N ASP A 277 -9.04 11.91 18.09
CA ASP A 277 -7.75 11.85 18.80
C ASP A 277 -6.77 10.80 18.21
N ILE A 278 -6.64 10.74 16.90
CA ILE A 278 -5.75 9.77 16.26
C ILE A 278 -4.30 10.30 16.19
N SER A 279 -3.43 9.83 17.09
CA SER A 279 -1.99 10.12 17.04
C SER A 279 -1.22 9.04 16.29
N TYR A 280 -0.32 9.48 15.43
CA TYR A 280 0.52 8.62 14.60
C TYR A 280 1.65 7.97 15.42
N LYS A 281 1.74 6.65 15.43
CA LYS A 281 2.93 5.94 15.89
C LYS A 281 3.42 5.00 14.80
N ASP A 282 4.67 5.20 14.38
CA ASP A 282 5.36 4.32 13.44
C ASP A 282 6.03 3.18 14.23
N ASN A 283 5.57 1.94 14.03
CA ASN A 283 6.23 0.74 14.55
C ASN A 283 6.90 0.00 13.39
N SER A 284 8.04 0.52 12.94
CA SER A 284 8.84 -0.07 11.85
C SER A 284 9.85 -1.13 12.32
N MET A 285 9.65 -1.77 13.48
CA MET A 285 10.56 -2.82 13.96
C MET A 285 9.84 -4.14 14.19
N CYS A 286 10.53 -5.24 13.88
CA CYS A 286 10.16 -6.59 14.28
C CYS A 286 10.16 -6.70 15.82
N SER A 287 9.06 -6.32 16.47
CA SER A 287 8.90 -6.43 17.91
C SER A 287 7.71 -7.33 18.26
N ASN A 288 7.93 -8.23 19.21
CA ASN A 288 6.92 -9.14 19.74
C ASN A 288 5.95 -8.48 20.74
N SER A 289 5.83 -7.16 20.78
CA SER A 289 5.01 -6.48 21.78
C SER A 289 3.56 -6.32 21.30
N LYS A 290 2.64 -6.95 22.03
CA LYS A 290 1.22 -6.68 21.97
C LYS A 290 0.97 -5.28 22.53
N SER A 291 0.79 -4.30 21.68
CA SER A 291 0.19 -3.02 22.03
C SER A 291 -0.80 -2.63 20.94
N PHE A 292 -2.02 -2.28 21.36
CA PHE A 292 -3.00 -1.68 20.46
C PHE A 292 -2.43 -0.36 19.98
N THR A 293 -2.12 -0.27 18.72
CA THR A 293 -1.60 0.96 18.11
C THR A 293 -2.43 1.25 16.88
N ILE A 294 -3.02 2.42 16.86
CA ILE A 294 -3.62 2.98 15.65
C ILE A 294 -2.46 3.43 14.78
N ASP A 295 -2.21 2.71 13.69
CA ASP A 295 -1.21 3.07 12.69
C ASP A 295 -1.87 3.96 11.62
N MET A 296 -1.67 5.27 11.72
CA MET A 296 -2.10 6.23 10.69
C MET A 296 -0.99 6.58 9.73
#